data_2a8c3c0b41793aa2e930188131890d76
#
_entry.id   2a8c3c0b41793aa2e930188131890d76
#
_cell.length_a   1.000
_cell.length_b   1.000
_cell.length_c   1.000
_cell.angle_alpha   90.00
_cell.angle_beta   90.00
_cell.angle_gamma   90.00
#
_symmetry.space_group_name_H-M   'P 1'
#
loop_
_entity.id
_entity.type
_entity.pdbx_description
1 polymer ?
#
loop_
_entity_poly.entity_id
_entity_poly.type
_entity_poly.pdbx_seq_one_letter_code
_entity_poly.pdbx_strand_id
1 'polypeptide(L)'
;MERPLKFILEDIVFGPLFLLTLLTCALILMYKRRKDLKISFRTLLGSWVVLFLGSNTLFFQLVSYPLKYLTPESTKHPSDAIVVASAGVHKSGAPTPGSTLRAHAAAKLYLEELAPLVIITGGVTEPYLYPVNIKGIAIILQGMGVPSHHIIIENRSADTYKNGIETTKILERLKLETVLLVSHDYHLLRLVSVFKKLGIESYAYAANQSYPITANPWWRYFDWANFNRIQTIVHEYLGLMSYKYSNRI
;
A
#
# COMPACT_ATOMS: atom_id res chain seq x y z
N MET A 1 -12.46 -2.87 -27.53
CA MET A 1 -11.35 -2.23 -28.25
C MET A 1 -10.20 -3.20 -28.26
N GLU A 2 -9.85 -3.77 -29.41
CA GLU A 2 -8.73 -4.70 -29.54
C GLU A 2 -7.41 -3.95 -29.31
N ARG A 3 -6.54 -4.51 -28.49
CA ARG A 3 -5.20 -3.94 -28.30
C ARG A 3 -4.37 -4.12 -29.57
N PRO A 4 -3.64 -3.10 -30.02
CA PRO A 4 -2.71 -3.27 -31.13
C PRO A 4 -1.70 -4.41 -30.84
N LEU A 5 -1.38 -5.22 -31.84
CA LEU A 5 -0.47 -6.37 -31.77
C LEU A 5 0.87 -6.04 -31.08
N LYS A 6 1.36 -4.80 -31.31
CA LYS A 6 2.59 -4.31 -30.67
C LYS A 6 2.55 -4.42 -29.13
N PHE A 7 1.48 -4.00 -28.49
CA PHE A 7 1.37 -4.04 -27.02
C PHE A 7 1.23 -5.48 -26.49
N ILE A 8 0.63 -6.38 -27.27
CA ILE A 8 0.57 -7.80 -26.90
C ILE A 8 1.98 -8.42 -26.94
N LEU A 9 2.76 -8.10 -27.97
CA LEU A 9 4.14 -8.57 -28.10
C LEU A 9 5.04 -7.99 -26.99
N GLU A 10 4.89 -6.72 -26.67
CA GLU A 10 5.63 -6.08 -25.56
C GLU A 10 5.29 -6.75 -24.22
N ASP A 11 4.02 -6.96 -23.90
CA ASP A 11 3.59 -7.65 -22.67
C ASP A 11 4.17 -9.09 -22.57
N ILE A 12 4.29 -9.80 -23.69
CA ILE A 12 4.82 -11.17 -23.73
C ILE A 12 6.36 -11.17 -23.63
N VAL A 13 7.05 -10.38 -24.46
CA VAL A 13 8.53 -10.41 -24.59
C VAL A 13 9.21 -9.80 -23.36
N PHE A 14 8.65 -8.71 -22.82
CA PHE A 14 9.22 -8.05 -21.63
C PHE A 14 8.53 -8.48 -20.33
N GLY A 15 7.49 -9.29 -20.42
CA GLY A 15 6.78 -9.85 -19.26
C GLY A 15 7.51 -11.02 -18.59
N PRO A 16 7.13 -11.37 -17.35
CA PRO A 16 7.69 -12.54 -16.65
C PRO A 16 7.48 -13.86 -17.39
N LEU A 17 6.45 -13.94 -18.22
CA LEU A 17 6.09 -15.15 -18.95
C LEU A 17 7.18 -15.63 -19.90
N PHE A 18 7.88 -14.69 -20.59
CA PHE A 18 8.99 -15.03 -21.47
C PHE A 18 10.14 -15.69 -20.70
N LEU A 19 10.53 -15.09 -19.58
CA LEU A 19 11.60 -15.65 -18.73
C LEU A 19 11.19 -17.00 -18.12
N LEU A 20 9.95 -17.14 -17.68
CA LEU A 20 9.39 -18.42 -17.20
C LEU A 20 9.47 -19.50 -18.29
N THR A 21 9.15 -19.16 -19.52
CA THR A 21 9.24 -20.10 -20.66
C THR A 21 10.68 -20.54 -20.89
N LEU A 22 11.65 -19.61 -20.92
CA LEU A 22 13.07 -19.93 -21.07
C LEU A 22 13.58 -20.83 -19.94
N LEU A 23 13.24 -20.53 -18.70
CA LEU A 23 13.60 -21.34 -17.54
C LEU A 23 12.96 -22.71 -17.59
N THR A 24 11.71 -22.83 -18.06
CA THR A 24 11.02 -24.11 -18.25
C THR A 24 11.74 -24.94 -19.29
N CYS A 25 12.11 -24.37 -20.44
CA CYS A 25 12.91 -25.06 -21.45
C CYS A 25 14.25 -25.57 -20.88
N ALA A 26 14.96 -24.72 -20.14
CA ALA A 26 16.21 -25.10 -19.49
C ALA A 26 16.03 -26.25 -18.49
N LEU A 27 14.99 -26.23 -17.68
CA LEU A 27 14.65 -27.30 -16.74
C LEU A 27 14.36 -28.61 -17.47
N ILE A 28 13.61 -28.58 -18.58
CA ILE A 28 13.32 -29.76 -19.41
C ILE A 28 14.60 -30.34 -19.97
N LEU A 29 15.48 -29.53 -20.53
CA LEU A 29 16.79 -29.94 -21.07
C LEU A 29 17.68 -30.57 -19.99
N MET A 30 17.69 -30.01 -18.79
CA MET A 30 18.47 -30.54 -17.68
C MET A 30 17.85 -31.73 -16.97
N TYR A 31 16.57 -32.00 -17.20
CA TYR A 31 15.85 -33.06 -16.47
C TYR A 31 16.48 -34.47 -16.66
N LYS A 32 16.96 -34.79 -17.86
CA LYS A 32 17.65 -36.08 -18.13
C LYS A 32 18.94 -36.22 -17.33
N ARG A 33 19.64 -35.12 -17.04
CA ARG A 33 20.91 -35.07 -16.29
C ARG A 33 20.73 -34.61 -14.83
N ARG A 34 19.49 -34.60 -14.30
CA ARG A 34 19.20 -34.03 -12.96
C ARG A 34 19.92 -34.74 -11.80
N LYS A 35 20.35 -35.99 -11.99
CA LYS A 35 21.13 -36.72 -10.98
C LYS A 35 22.57 -36.22 -10.93
N ASP A 36 23.18 -35.95 -12.09
CA ASP A 36 24.58 -35.53 -12.22
C ASP A 36 24.71 -34.00 -11.88
N LEU A 37 23.71 -33.23 -12.29
CA LEU A 37 23.63 -31.78 -12.08
C LEU A 37 22.67 -31.39 -10.95
N LYS A 38 22.67 -32.16 -9.87
CA LYS A 38 21.66 -32.06 -8.80
C LYS A 38 21.52 -30.64 -8.19
N ILE A 39 22.65 -29.97 -7.92
CA ILE A 39 22.63 -28.63 -7.33
C ILE A 39 22.09 -27.63 -8.36
N SER A 40 22.64 -27.63 -9.58
CA SER A 40 22.22 -26.70 -10.64
C SER A 40 20.74 -26.85 -10.99
N PHE A 41 20.25 -28.08 -11.07
CA PHE A 41 18.82 -28.34 -11.30
C PHE A 41 17.92 -27.82 -10.18
N ARG A 42 18.32 -28.04 -8.92
CA ARG A 42 17.57 -27.55 -7.75
C ARG A 42 17.56 -26.02 -7.68
N THR A 43 18.70 -25.39 -7.95
CA THR A 43 18.80 -23.93 -7.98
C THR A 43 17.92 -23.35 -9.08
N LEU A 44 17.97 -23.91 -10.29
CA LEU A 44 17.16 -23.46 -11.40
C LEU A 44 15.65 -23.66 -11.12
N LEU A 45 15.27 -24.80 -10.54
CA LEU A 45 13.89 -25.06 -10.13
C LEU A 45 13.44 -24.08 -9.05
N GLY A 46 14.28 -23.80 -8.05
CA GLY A 46 13.97 -22.80 -7.02
C GLY A 46 13.76 -21.39 -7.61
N SER A 47 14.64 -20.98 -8.54
CA SER A 47 14.51 -19.69 -9.24
C SER A 47 13.21 -19.62 -10.05
N TRP A 48 12.86 -20.70 -10.73
CA TRP A 48 11.60 -20.80 -11.47
C TRP A 48 10.38 -20.66 -10.55
N VAL A 49 10.38 -21.36 -9.39
CA VAL A 49 9.29 -21.30 -8.41
C VAL A 49 9.14 -19.87 -7.86
N VAL A 50 10.25 -19.22 -7.49
CA VAL A 50 10.23 -17.82 -6.99
C VAL A 50 9.67 -16.88 -8.05
N LEU A 51 10.14 -17.01 -9.30
CA LEU A 51 9.65 -16.18 -10.39
C LEU A 51 8.18 -16.44 -10.69
N PHE A 52 7.76 -17.70 -10.72
CA PHE A 52 6.38 -18.09 -10.97
C PHE A 52 5.43 -17.52 -9.90
N LEU A 53 5.72 -17.77 -8.63
CA LEU A 53 4.89 -17.29 -7.53
C LEU A 53 4.93 -15.76 -7.43
N GLY A 54 6.12 -15.16 -7.50
CA GLY A 54 6.30 -13.71 -7.34
C GLY A 54 5.65 -12.88 -8.44
N SER A 55 5.57 -13.40 -9.67
CA SER A 55 4.91 -12.71 -10.78
C SER A 55 3.42 -13.04 -10.92
N ASN A 56 2.92 -14.10 -10.26
CA ASN A 56 1.58 -14.63 -10.46
C ASN A 56 0.50 -13.83 -9.73
N THR A 57 -0.48 -13.32 -10.47
CA THR A 57 -1.59 -12.52 -9.91
C THR A 57 -2.49 -13.34 -8.98
N LEU A 58 -2.75 -14.62 -9.29
CA LEU A 58 -3.58 -15.46 -8.43
C LEU A 58 -2.89 -15.74 -7.09
N PHE A 59 -1.57 -15.95 -7.12
CA PHE A 59 -0.80 -16.10 -5.88
C PHE A 59 -0.81 -14.81 -5.05
N PHE A 60 -0.64 -13.64 -5.68
CA PHE A 60 -0.80 -12.35 -5.00
C PHE A 60 -2.18 -12.22 -4.34
N GLN A 61 -3.25 -12.59 -5.06
CA GLN A 61 -4.61 -12.55 -4.52
C GLN A 61 -4.79 -13.49 -3.33
N LEU A 62 -4.27 -14.70 -3.42
CA LEU A 62 -4.30 -15.67 -2.32
C LEU A 62 -3.61 -15.11 -1.07
N VAL A 63 -2.41 -14.52 -1.24
CA VAL A 63 -1.64 -13.94 -0.12
C VAL A 63 -2.33 -12.70 0.44
N SER A 64 -2.96 -11.87 -0.38
CA SER A 64 -3.62 -10.64 0.05
C SER A 64 -5.03 -10.87 0.64
N TYR A 65 -5.66 -12.00 0.36
CA TYR A 65 -7.04 -12.30 0.73
C TYR A 65 -7.34 -12.16 2.23
N PRO A 66 -6.54 -12.71 3.16
CA PRO A 66 -6.82 -12.58 4.59
C PRO A 66 -6.76 -11.12 5.06
N LEU A 67 -5.78 -10.34 4.55
CA LEU A 67 -5.65 -8.93 4.89
C LEU A 67 -6.86 -8.14 4.39
N LYS A 68 -7.27 -8.38 3.15
CA LYS A 68 -8.43 -7.74 2.55
C LYS A 68 -9.73 -8.09 3.29
N TYR A 69 -9.90 -9.37 3.69
CA TYR A 69 -11.08 -9.84 4.40
C TYR A 69 -11.22 -9.21 5.80
N LEU A 70 -10.08 -9.00 6.49
CA LEU A 70 -10.04 -8.41 7.83
C LEU A 70 -10.06 -6.88 7.84
N THR A 71 -9.76 -6.24 6.70
CA THR A 71 -9.78 -4.79 6.58
C THR A 71 -11.22 -4.28 6.65
N PRO A 72 -11.51 -3.26 7.48
CA PRO A 72 -12.82 -2.64 7.52
C PRO A 72 -13.25 -2.12 6.15
N GLU A 73 -14.54 -2.19 5.86
CA GLU A 73 -15.10 -1.64 4.63
C GLU A 73 -14.81 -0.15 4.52
N SER A 74 -14.53 0.29 3.29
CA SER A 74 -14.30 1.69 2.97
C SER A 74 -15.63 2.43 2.98
N THR A 75 -15.80 3.37 3.89
CA THR A 75 -17.05 4.12 4.09
C THR A 75 -16.80 5.63 3.98
N LYS A 76 -17.79 6.35 3.48
CA LYS A 76 -17.86 7.80 3.55
C LYS A 76 -18.65 8.20 4.80
N HIS A 77 -17.97 8.24 5.93
CA HIS A 77 -18.58 8.58 7.20
C HIS A 77 -18.26 10.02 7.60
N PRO A 78 -19.26 10.88 7.87
CA PRO A 78 -19.03 12.19 8.45
C PRO A 78 -18.26 12.08 9.77
N SER A 79 -17.19 12.84 9.92
CA SER A 79 -16.28 12.76 11.06
C SER A 79 -15.76 14.16 11.41
N ASP A 80 -15.14 14.32 12.57
CA ASP A 80 -14.59 15.61 13.00
C ASP A 80 -13.32 15.98 12.23
N ALA A 81 -12.54 14.99 11.79
CA ALA A 81 -11.36 15.21 10.97
C ALA A 81 -11.11 14.06 9.98
N ILE A 82 -10.54 14.39 8.83
CA ILE A 82 -9.92 13.43 7.92
C ILE A 82 -8.44 13.28 8.30
N VAL A 83 -7.98 12.05 8.56
CA VAL A 83 -6.58 11.76 8.86
C VAL A 83 -5.93 11.06 7.68
N VAL A 84 -4.93 11.71 7.09
CA VAL A 84 -4.16 11.20 5.95
C VAL A 84 -2.85 10.62 6.45
N ALA A 85 -2.71 9.30 6.46
CA ALA A 85 -1.44 8.66 6.76
C ALA A 85 -0.49 8.82 5.55
N SER A 86 0.67 9.44 5.75
CA SER A 86 1.70 9.54 4.70
C SER A 86 2.14 8.15 4.23
N ALA A 87 2.36 8.00 2.92
CA ALA A 87 3.00 6.83 2.31
C ALA A 87 4.47 7.14 1.92
N GLY A 88 5.05 8.15 2.56
CA GLY A 88 6.40 8.62 2.32
C GLY A 88 6.47 9.81 1.37
N VAL A 89 7.62 10.46 1.42
CA VAL A 89 8.02 11.55 0.51
C VAL A 89 9.47 11.31 0.07
N HIS A 90 9.82 11.79 -1.11
CA HIS A 90 11.19 11.76 -1.62
C HIS A 90 12.08 12.75 -0.83
N LYS A 91 13.40 12.62 -0.94
CA LYS A 91 14.36 13.56 -0.32
C LYS A 91 14.15 15.01 -0.74
N SER A 92 13.59 15.24 -1.92
CA SER A 92 13.20 16.57 -2.42
C SER A 92 11.96 17.14 -1.73
N GLY A 93 11.27 16.39 -0.89
CA GLY A 93 9.98 16.78 -0.30
C GLY A 93 8.76 16.48 -1.20
N ALA A 94 8.99 15.97 -2.41
CA ALA A 94 7.90 15.57 -3.29
C ALA A 94 7.19 14.33 -2.74
N PRO A 95 5.86 14.30 -2.65
CA PRO A 95 5.10 13.14 -2.21
C PRO A 95 5.32 11.94 -3.13
N THR A 96 5.40 10.74 -2.55
CA THR A 96 5.36 9.50 -3.34
C THR A 96 4.00 9.35 -4.03
N PRO A 97 3.88 8.51 -5.08
CA PRO A 97 2.58 8.24 -5.71
C PRO A 97 1.51 7.80 -4.71
N GLY A 98 1.91 7.03 -3.68
CA GLY A 98 1.00 6.62 -2.62
C GLY A 98 0.50 7.79 -1.76
N SER A 99 1.38 8.71 -1.38
CA SER A 99 0.99 9.92 -0.64
C SER A 99 0.13 10.85 -1.48
N THR A 100 0.45 10.99 -2.77
CA THR A 100 -0.35 11.77 -3.72
C THR A 100 -1.78 11.22 -3.82
N LEU A 101 -1.94 9.91 -3.99
CA LEU A 101 -3.26 9.28 -4.09
C LEU A 101 -4.08 9.48 -2.82
N ARG A 102 -3.46 9.33 -1.64
CA ARG A 102 -4.14 9.57 -0.35
C ARG A 102 -4.53 11.03 -0.17
N ALA A 103 -3.68 11.97 -0.57
CA ALA A 103 -4.00 13.40 -0.53
C ALA A 103 -5.19 13.74 -1.44
N HIS A 104 -5.22 13.19 -2.67
CA HIS A 104 -6.35 13.36 -3.57
C HIS A 104 -7.66 12.83 -3.00
N ALA A 105 -7.62 11.63 -2.42
CA ALA A 105 -8.79 11.03 -1.76
C ALA A 105 -9.28 11.90 -0.60
N ALA A 106 -8.38 12.38 0.25
CA ALA A 106 -8.72 13.24 1.38
C ALA A 106 -9.30 14.58 0.96
N ALA A 107 -8.72 15.22 -0.07
CA ALA A 107 -9.26 16.47 -0.60
C ALA A 107 -10.68 16.29 -1.15
N LYS A 108 -10.93 15.17 -1.86
CA LYS A 108 -12.28 14.85 -2.36
C LYS A 108 -13.28 14.70 -1.21
N LEU A 109 -12.92 13.95 -0.16
CA LEU A 109 -13.78 13.77 1.02
C LEU A 109 -14.04 15.08 1.76
N TYR A 110 -13.02 15.95 1.85
CA TYR A 110 -13.17 17.29 2.42
C TYR A 110 -14.15 18.14 1.60
N LEU A 111 -14.03 18.15 0.27
CA LEU A 111 -14.94 18.89 -0.62
C LEU A 111 -16.36 18.29 -0.65
N GLU A 112 -16.52 17.04 -0.26
CA GLU A 112 -17.82 16.39 -0.02
C GLU A 112 -18.35 16.69 1.41
N GLU A 113 -17.70 17.59 2.15
CA GLU A 113 -18.09 18.05 3.50
C GLU A 113 -18.13 16.94 4.56
N LEU A 114 -17.35 15.87 4.38
CA LEU A 114 -17.32 14.75 5.34
C LEU A 114 -16.50 15.06 6.60
N ALA A 115 -15.67 16.11 6.60
CA ALA A 115 -15.04 16.64 7.79
C ALA A 115 -14.54 18.08 7.56
N PRO A 116 -14.52 18.94 8.60
CA PRO A 116 -14.07 20.33 8.49
C PRO A 116 -12.54 20.47 8.47
N LEU A 117 -11.80 19.44 8.88
CA LEU A 117 -10.35 19.48 9.03
C LEU A 117 -9.67 18.29 8.35
N VAL A 118 -8.44 18.51 7.87
CA VAL A 118 -7.56 17.46 7.36
C VAL A 118 -6.26 17.43 8.17
N ILE A 119 -5.95 16.31 8.79
CA ILE A 119 -4.70 16.07 9.53
C ILE A 119 -3.81 15.18 8.68
N ILE A 120 -2.63 15.65 8.32
CA ILE A 120 -1.59 14.85 7.65
C ILE A 120 -0.67 14.32 8.74
N THR A 121 -0.46 13.00 8.81
CA THR A 121 0.41 12.39 9.81
C THR A 121 1.54 11.56 9.17
N GLY A 122 2.74 11.65 9.76
CA GLY A 122 3.96 10.97 9.30
C GLY A 122 5.07 11.95 8.96
N GLY A 123 6.21 11.91 9.61
CA GLY A 123 7.25 12.92 9.42
C GLY A 123 8.68 12.41 9.53
N VAL A 124 8.86 11.14 9.87
CA VAL A 124 10.19 10.52 9.95
C VAL A 124 10.19 9.28 9.07
N THR A 125 11.16 9.15 8.19
CA THR A 125 11.23 8.02 7.27
C THR A 125 12.25 7.00 7.75
N GLU A 126 11.80 5.78 8.04
CA GLU A 126 12.70 4.65 8.19
C GLU A 126 13.23 4.18 6.81
N PRO A 127 14.47 3.66 6.74
CA PRO A 127 15.41 3.37 7.83
C PRO A 127 16.29 4.54 8.26
N TYR A 128 16.09 5.70 7.71
CA TYR A 128 17.04 6.82 7.84
C TYR A 128 16.81 7.69 9.08
N LEU A 129 15.68 7.54 9.78
CA LEU A 129 15.35 8.23 11.04
C LEU A 129 15.56 9.76 11.03
N TYR A 130 15.51 10.39 9.85
CA TYR A 130 15.58 11.85 9.76
C TYR A 130 14.21 12.45 9.44
N PRO A 131 13.94 13.68 9.94
CA PRO A 131 12.70 14.38 9.63
C PRO A 131 12.54 14.59 8.14
N VAL A 132 11.38 14.28 7.61
CA VAL A 132 11.06 14.48 6.20
C VAL A 132 10.02 15.58 6.08
N ASN A 133 10.19 16.43 5.09
CA ASN A 133 9.25 17.50 4.84
C ASN A 133 7.99 16.99 4.12
N ILE A 134 6.92 16.75 4.88
CA ILE A 134 5.64 16.28 4.33
C ILE A 134 4.73 17.44 3.84
N LYS A 135 5.23 18.68 3.81
CA LYS A 135 4.49 19.85 3.29
C LYS A 135 4.03 19.65 1.84
N GLY A 136 4.74 18.84 1.05
CA GLY A 136 4.32 18.50 -0.31
C GLY A 136 2.92 17.88 -0.38
N ILE A 137 2.50 17.12 0.65
CA ILE A 137 1.15 16.56 0.75
C ILE A 137 0.13 17.70 0.98
N ALA A 138 0.45 18.67 1.85
CA ALA A 138 -0.40 19.84 2.09
C ALA A 138 -0.56 20.71 0.83
N ILE A 139 0.50 20.86 0.03
CA ILE A 139 0.44 21.58 -1.25
C ILE A 139 -0.56 20.93 -2.21
N ILE A 140 -0.63 19.60 -2.27
CA ILE A 140 -1.64 18.90 -3.09
C ILE A 140 -3.05 19.18 -2.58
N LEU A 141 -3.29 19.10 -1.26
CA LEU A 141 -4.58 19.38 -0.66
C LEU A 141 -5.04 20.82 -0.96
N GLN A 142 -4.13 21.80 -0.81
CA GLN A 142 -4.41 23.21 -1.11
C GLN A 142 -4.71 23.43 -2.60
N GLY A 143 -3.92 22.81 -3.47
CA GLY A 143 -4.14 22.87 -4.93
C GLY A 143 -5.48 22.27 -5.38
N MET A 144 -6.07 21.40 -4.56
CA MET A 144 -7.41 20.84 -4.77
C MET A 144 -8.53 21.64 -4.08
N GLY A 145 -8.22 22.73 -3.38
CA GLY A 145 -9.23 23.61 -2.77
C GLY A 145 -9.41 23.46 -1.26
N VAL A 146 -8.57 22.68 -0.57
CA VAL A 146 -8.61 22.61 0.91
C VAL A 146 -7.89 23.86 1.46
N PRO A 147 -8.55 24.75 2.24
CA PRO A 147 -7.93 25.92 2.80
C PRO A 147 -6.76 25.58 3.72
N SER A 148 -5.69 26.36 3.68
CA SER A 148 -4.47 26.09 4.46
C SER A 148 -4.72 26.01 5.97
N HIS A 149 -5.65 26.81 6.50
CA HIS A 149 -6.03 26.84 7.91
C HIS A 149 -6.88 25.65 8.35
N HIS A 150 -7.38 24.84 7.41
CA HIS A 150 -8.04 23.55 7.66
C HIS A 150 -7.09 22.36 7.55
N ILE A 151 -5.79 22.60 7.29
CA ILE A 151 -4.78 21.54 7.18
C ILE A 151 -3.85 21.59 8.39
N ILE A 152 -3.79 20.48 9.12
CA ILE A 152 -2.86 20.30 10.24
C ILE A 152 -1.79 19.31 9.81
N ILE A 153 -0.52 19.65 10.04
CA ILE A 153 0.62 18.79 9.70
C ILE A 153 1.23 18.26 10.98
N GLU A 154 1.19 16.94 11.16
CA GLU A 154 1.90 16.21 12.17
C GLU A 154 3.14 15.57 11.50
N ASN A 155 4.35 15.96 11.91
CA ASN A 155 5.61 15.60 11.29
C ASN A 155 6.64 14.98 12.27
N ARG A 156 6.19 14.45 13.41
CA ARG A 156 7.06 13.88 14.45
C ARG A 156 7.06 12.34 14.43
N SER A 157 6.01 11.75 13.92
CA SER A 157 5.81 10.31 13.92
C SER A 157 6.71 9.60 12.93
N ALA A 158 7.29 8.46 13.36
CA ALA A 158 8.18 7.62 12.56
C ALA A 158 7.56 6.28 12.14
N ASP A 159 6.46 5.89 12.76
CA ASP A 159 5.74 4.65 12.47
C ASP A 159 4.23 4.84 12.65
N THR A 160 3.43 3.85 12.23
CA THR A 160 1.97 3.93 12.29
C THR A 160 1.44 4.08 13.72
N TYR A 161 2.09 3.48 14.72
CA TYR A 161 1.68 3.63 16.11
C TYR A 161 1.92 5.05 16.62
N LYS A 162 3.08 5.63 16.29
CA LYS A 162 3.37 7.03 16.59
C LYS A 162 2.46 7.99 15.84
N ASN A 163 2.10 7.67 14.57
CA ASN A 163 1.06 8.43 13.85
C ASN A 163 -0.23 8.53 14.68
N GLY A 164 -0.70 7.40 15.22
CA GLY A 164 -1.87 7.38 16.10
C GLY A 164 -1.68 8.25 17.34
N ILE A 165 -0.58 8.06 18.09
CA ILE A 165 -0.31 8.83 19.32
C ILE A 165 -0.26 10.35 19.07
N GLU A 166 0.50 10.78 18.07
CA GLU A 166 0.65 12.23 17.81
C GLU A 166 -0.66 12.83 17.25
N THR A 167 -1.42 12.05 16.45
CA THR A 167 -2.75 12.47 16.02
C THR A 167 -3.71 12.57 17.19
N THR A 168 -3.73 11.61 18.12
CA THR A 168 -4.57 11.65 19.33
C THR A 168 -4.34 12.93 20.14
N LYS A 169 -3.10 13.35 20.33
CA LYS A 169 -2.79 14.63 21.01
C LYS A 169 -3.40 15.85 20.32
N ILE A 170 -3.45 15.82 18.98
CA ILE A 170 -4.10 16.89 18.19
C ILE A 170 -5.61 16.86 18.41
N LEU A 171 -6.22 15.67 18.34
CA LEU A 171 -7.66 15.49 18.53
C LEU A 171 -8.10 15.94 19.94
N GLU A 172 -7.39 15.54 21.00
CA GLU A 172 -7.65 15.94 22.37
C GLU A 172 -7.58 17.48 22.54
N ARG A 173 -6.52 18.11 22.00
CA ARG A 173 -6.37 19.58 22.07
C ARG A 173 -7.52 20.31 21.39
N LEU A 174 -8.05 19.76 20.29
CA LEU A 174 -9.13 20.35 19.50
C LEU A 174 -10.52 19.85 19.92
N LYS A 175 -10.60 18.93 20.87
CA LYS A 175 -11.84 18.29 21.35
C LYS A 175 -12.59 17.60 20.21
N LEU A 176 -11.87 16.86 19.37
CA LEU A 176 -12.40 16.07 18.28
C LEU A 176 -12.44 14.59 18.70
N GLU A 177 -13.49 13.86 18.35
CA GLU A 177 -13.75 12.50 18.85
C GLU A 177 -13.68 11.47 17.73
N THR A 178 -14.05 11.84 16.52
CA THR A 178 -14.20 10.92 15.39
C THR A 178 -13.26 11.27 14.23
N VAL A 179 -12.72 10.25 13.57
CA VAL A 179 -11.81 10.46 12.42
C VAL A 179 -12.14 9.55 11.25
N LEU A 180 -12.00 10.10 10.04
CA LEU A 180 -12.03 9.34 8.80
C LEU A 180 -10.58 9.09 8.34
N LEU A 181 -10.11 7.84 8.47
CA LEU A 181 -8.75 7.43 8.18
C LEU A 181 -8.57 7.13 6.68
N VAL A 182 -7.78 7.93 6.00
CA VAL A 182 -7.50 7.79 4.57
C VAL A 182 -6.15 7.13 4.35
N SER A 183 -6.16 5.95 3.76
CA SER A 183 -4.96 5.19 3.43
C SER A 183 -5.20 4.24 2.26
N HIS A 184 -4.17 3.46 1.86
CA HIS A 184 -4.39 2.33 0.97
C HIS A 184 -5.08 1.18 1.72
N ASP A 185 -5.88 0.41 1.00
CA ASP A 185 -6.65 -0.72 1.53
C ASP A 185 -5.79 -1.69 2.35
N TYR A 186 -4.61 -2.08 1.84
CA TYR A 186 -3.69 -3.00 2.53
C TYR A 186 -3.15 -2.47 3.87
N HIS A 187 -3.14 -1.14 4.07
CA HIS A 187 -2.63 -0.50 5.30
C HIS A 187 -3.73 -0.17 6.31
N LEU A 188 -4.99 -0.11 5.88
CA LEU A 188 -6.12 0.33 6.72
C LEU A 188 -6.33 -0.57 7.93
N LEU A 189 -6.17 -1.89 7.80
CA LEU A 189 -6.34 -2.79 8.95
C LEU A 189 -5.40 -2.41 10.11
N ARG A 190 -4.13 -2.18 9.82
CA ARG A 190 -3.14 -1.80 10.84
C ARG A 190 -3.41 -0.39 11.40
N LEU A 191 -3.76 0.55 10.53
CA LEU A 191 -4.06 1.93 10.92
C LEU A 191 -5.28 2.00 11.84
N VAL A 192 -6.41 1.41 11.44
CA VAL A 192 -7.64 1.36 12.26
C VAL A 192 -7.41 0.65 13.58
N SER A 193 -6.65 -0.48 13.58
CA SER A 193 -6.34 -1.20 14.81
C SER A 193 -5.56 -0.34 15.82
N VAL A 194 -4.63 0.49 15.35
CA VAL A 194 -3.91 1.45 16.18
C VAL A 194 -4.84 2.50 16.79
N PHE A 195 -5.68 3.15 15.98
CA PHE A 195 -6.61 4.17 16.47
C PHE A 195 -7.63 3.59 17.44
N LYS A 196 -8.15 2.40 17.16
CA LYS A 196 -9.02 1.66 18.09
C LYS A 196 -8.33 1.36 19.42
N LYS A 197 -7.05 0.95 19.41
CA LYS A 197 -6.25 0.71 20.63
C LYS A 197 -6.06 1.97 21.46
N LEU A 198 -5.99 3.13 20.81
CA LEU A 198 -5.86 4.45 21.44
C LEU A 198 -7.22 5.04 21.90
N GLY A 199 -8.32 4.30 21.69
CA GLY A 199 -9.66 4.73 22.12
C GLY A 199 -10.32 5.75 21.19
N ILE A 200 -9.78 5.96 19.97
CA ILE A 200 -10.33 6.90 19.00
C ILE A 200 -11.32 6.19 18.09
N GLU A 201 -12.51 6.73 17.98
CA GLU A 201 -13.52 6.27 17.04
C GLU A 201 -13.08 6.61 15.62
N SER A 202 -12.91 5.58 14.79
CA SER A 202 -12.30 5.76 13.47
C SER A 202 -12.99 4.94 12.39
N TYR A 203 -13.17 5.57 11.25
CA TYR A 203 -13.78 5.00 10.06
C TYR A 203 -12.72 4.90 8.96
N ALA A 204 -12.78 3.83 8.15
CA ALA A 204 -11.79 3.56 7.13
C ALA A 204 -12.22 4.09 5.76
N TYR A 205 -11.31 4.71 5.02
CA TYR A 205 -11.49 5.05 3.62
C TYR A 205 -10.27 4.65 2.79
N ALA A 206 -10.47 3.74 1.83
CA ALA A 206 -9.42 3.31 0.91
C ALA A 206 -9.23 4.35 -0.20
N ALA A 207 -8.04 4.95 -0.26
CA ALA A 207 -7.66 5.89 -1.31
C ALA A 207 -7.53 5.20 -2.67
N ASN A 208 -7.09 3.94 -2.69
CA ASN A 208 -7.11 3.08 -3.86
C ASN A 208 -8.37 2.22 -3.83
N GLN A 209 -9.27 2.47 -4.75
CA GLN A 209 -10.34 1.49 -4.99
C GLN A 209 -9.72 0.29 -5.69
N SER A 210 -9.74 -0.86 -5.02
CA SER A 210 -9.38 -2.13 -5.67
C SER A 210 -10.37 -2.37 -6.80
N TYR A 211 -9.94 -2.13 -8.03
CA TYR A 211 -10.77 -2.50 -9.18
C TYR A 211 -10.99 -4.02 -9.15
N PRO A 212 -12.23 -4.48 -9.38
CA PRO A 212 -12.48 -5.89 -9.54
C PRO A 212 -11.57 -6.39 -10.68
N ILE A 213 -11.08 -7.61 -10.53
CA ILE A 213 -10.27 -8.23 -11.57
C ILE A 213 -11.18 -8.39 -12.78
N THR A 214 -11.03 -7.48 -13.73
CA THR A 214 -11.61 -7.69 -15.05
C THR A 214 -10.96 -8.93 -15.64
N ALA A 215 -11.71 -9.72 -16.40
CA ALA A 215 -11.18 -10.89 -17.10
C ALA A 215 -9.99 -10.48 -17.96
N ASN A 216 -8.80 -10.60 -17.40
CA ASN A 216 -7.57 -10.29 -18.11
C ASN A 216 -7.20 -11.50 -18.98
N PRO A 217 -6.63 -11.28 -20.17
CA PRO A 217 -6.04 -12.35 -20.95
C PRO A 217 -5.04 -13.14 -20.07
N TRP A 218 -4.94 -14.45 -20.27
CA TRP A 218 -4.16 -15.36 -19.40
C TRP A 218 -2.69 -14.94 -19.25
N TRP A 219 -2.07 -14.29 -20.26
CA TRP A 219 -0.68 -13.80 -20.19
C TRP A 219 -0.49 -12.64 -19.20
N ARG A 220 -1.55 -11.92 -18.84
CA ARG A 220 -1.55 -10.85 -17.84
C ARG A 220 -1.67 -11.33 -16.40
N TYR A 221 -1.84 -12.62 -16.20
CA TYR A 221 -1.73 -13.19 -14.85
C TYR A 221 -0.29 -13.20 -14.33
N PHE A 222 0.70 -12.92 -15.19
CA PHE A 222 2.10 -12.76 -14.80
C PHE A 222 2.53 -11.32 -15.02
N ASP A 223 2.82 -10.61 -13.92
CA ASP A 223 3.17 -9.20 -13.91
C ASP A 223 4.31 -8.96 -12.92
N TRP A 224 5.35 -8.22 -13.34
CA TRP A 224 6.46 -7.83 -12.48
C TRP A 224 6.01 -7.03 -11.26
N ALA A 225 4.93 -6.24 -11.39
CA ALA A 225 4.38 -5.47 -10.29
C ALA A 225 3.91 -6.34 -9.12
N ASN A 226 3.61 -7.63 -9.35
CA ASN A 226 3.16 -8.51 -8.28
C ASN A 226 4.24 -8.77 -7.23
N PHE A 227 5.54 -8.72 -7.58
CA PHE A 227 6.63 -8.78 -6.60
C PHE A 227 6.52 -7.65 -5.57
N ASN A 228 6.37 -6.41 -6.04
CA ASN A 228 6.22 -5.26 -5.14
C ASN A 228 4.91 -5.31 -4.34
N ARG A 229 3.82 -5.77 -4.95
CA ARG A 229 2.53 -5.95 -4.29
C ARG A 229 2.62 -7.00 -3.18
N ILE A 230 3.24 -8.16 -3.44
CA ILE A 230 3.45 -9.22 -2.44
C ILE A 230 4.35 -8.71 -1.32
N GLN A 231 5.46 -8.02 -1.65
CA GLN A 231 6.33 -7.40 -0.64
C GLN A 231 5.55 -6.45 0.28
N THR A 232 4.68 -5.62 -0.28
CA THR A 232 3.83 -4.70 0.50
C THR A 232 2.90 -5.45 1.44
N ILE A 233 2.24 -6.52 0.97
CA ILE A 233 1.35 -7.35 1.81
C ILE A 233 2.13 -8.05 2.93
N VAL A 234 3.30 -8.62 2.61
CA VAL A 234 4.17 -9.25 3.62
C VAL A 234 4.62 -8.21 4.67
N HIS A 235 4.97 -7.00 4.24
CA HIS A 235 5.31 -5.90 5.15
C HIS A 235 4.14 -5.59 6.12
N GLU A 236 2.91 -5.55 5.65
CA GLU A 236 1.74 -5.31 6.51
C GLU A 236 1.49 -6.47 7.49
N TYR A 237 1.66 -7.73 7.07
CA TYR A 237 1.58 -8.87 7.99
C TYR A 237 2.64 -8.80 9.08
N LEU A 238 3.89 -8.52 8.71
CA LEU A 238 4.98 -8.36 9.69
C LEU A 238 4.71 -7.19 10.63
N GLY A 239 4.18 -6.08 10.11
CA GLY A 239 3.76 -4.92 10.90
C GLY A 239 2.66 -5.27 11.91
N LEU A 240 1.60 -5.96 11.47
CA LEU A 240 0.50 -6.42 12.33
C LEU A 240 1.00 -7.37 13.43
N MET A 241 1.85 -8.36 13.06
CA MET A 241 2.43 -9.30 14.02
C MET A 241 3.30 -8.59 15.07
N SER A 242 4.19 -7.69 14.63
CA SER A 242 5.05 -6.88 15.50
C SER A 242 4.23 -6.01 16.45
N TYR A 243 3.17 -5.36 15.95
CA TYR A 243 2.32 -4.50 16.77
C TYR A 243 1.48 -5.29 17.77
N LYS A 244 0.98 -6.45 17.36
CA LYS A 244 0.29 -7.36 18.29
C LYS A 244 1.22 -7.84 19.39
N TYR A 245 2.46 -8.26 19.05
CA TYR A 245 3.46 -8.70 20.03
C TYR A 245 3.85 -7.59 21.00
N SER A 246 3.98 -6.34 20.51
CA SER A 246 4.33 -5.17 21.34
C SER A 246 3.12 -4.49 22.00
N ASN A 247 1.92 -5.10 21.96
CA ASN A 247 0.67 -4.58 22.55
C ASN A 247 0.28 -3.17 22.04
N ARG A 248 0.55 -2.89 20.76
CA ARG A 248 0.22 -1.63 20.09
C ARG A 248 -1.12 -1.68 19.30
N ILE A 249 -1.67 -2.88 19.17
CA ILE A 249 -3.00 -3.15 18.57
C ILE A 249 -3.68 -4.27 19.33
#